data_73aacfefe8fb5dbe5c15761b6667aae6
#
_entry.id   73aacfefe8fb5dbe5c15761b6667aae6
#
_cell.length_a   1.000
_cell.length_b   1.000
_cell.length_c   1.000
_cell.angle_alpha   90.00
_cell.angle_beta   90.00
_cell.angle_gamma   90.00
#
_symmetry.space_group_name_H-M   'P 1'
#
loop_
_entity.id
_entity.type
_entity.pdbx_description
1 polymer ?
#
loop_
_entity_poly.entity_id
_entity_poly.type
_entity_poly.pdbx_seq_one_letter_code
_entity_poly.pdbx_strand_id
1 'polypeptide(L)' 'MRNETAVYLILKKIRERKEELKEIIAAGLPSWDDYNKTVGEFKAYAIMEQEIQDLQKDEDGDT' A
#
# COMPACT_ATOMS: atom_id res chain seq x y z
N MET A 1 -13.29 -17.99 -8.06
CA MET A 1 -12.18 -17.06 -8.26
C MET A 1 -10.96 -17.51 -7.47
N ARG A 2 -9.81 -17.47 -8.09
CA ARG A 2 -8.58 -17.88 -7.40
C ARG A 2 -8.15 -16.81 -6.41
N ASN A 3 -7.59 -17.25 -5.29
CA ASN A 3 -7.05 -16.35 -4.28
C ASN A 3 -5.98 -15.43 -4.85
N GLU A 4 -5.18 -15.94 -5.79
CA GLU A 4 -4.13 -15.17 -6.47
C GLU A 4 -4.69 -13.94 -7.18
N THR A 5 -5.86 -14.08 -7.83
CA THR A 5 -6.49 -12.96 -8.53
C THR A 5 -6.96 -11.91 -7.55
N ALA A 6 -7.58 -12.35 -6.44
CA ALA A 6 -8.04 -11.42 -5.40
C ALA A 6 -6.88 -10.67 -4.78
N VAL A 7 -5.79 -11.38 -4.46
CA VAL A 7 -4.61 -10.76 -3.87
C VAL A 7 -3.99 -9.76 -4.85
N TYR A 8 -3.90 -10.13 -6.13
CA TYR A 8 -3.39 -9.22 -7.15
C TYR A 8 -4.18 -7.91 -7.19
N LEU A 9 -5.52 -8.02 -7.16
CA LEU A 9 -6.38 -6.84 -7.20
C LEU A 9 -6.22 -5.96 -5.97
N ILE A 10 -6.07 -6.58 -4.80
CA ILE A 10 -5.83 -5.86 -3.56
C ILE A 10 -4.51 -5.10 -3.63
N LEU A 11 -3.45 -5.77 -4.06
CA LEU A 11 -2.13 -5.14 -4.19
C LEU A 11 -2.17 -4.00 -5.20
N LYS A 12 -2.89 -4.19 -6.30
CA LYS A 12 -3.04 -3.14 -7.30
C LYS A 12 -3.70 -1.90 -6.70
N LYS A 13 -4.77 -2.09 -5.93
CA LYS A 13 -5.46 -0.98 -5.26
C LYS A 13 -4.54 -0.26 -4.27
N ILE A 14 -3.79 -1.02 -3.49
CA ILE A 14 -2.85 -0.45 -2.53
C ILE A 14 -1.80 0.39 -3.25
N ARG A 15 -1.25 -0.12 -4.34
CA ARG A 15 -0.23 0.60 -5.13
C ARG A 15 -0.79 1.87 -5.76
N GLU A 16 -2.00 1.81 -6.28
CA GLU A 16 -2.67 2.99 -6.83
C GLU A 16 -2.85 4.05 -5.74
N ARG A 17 -3.29 3.64 -4.55
CA ARG A 17 -3.49 4.57 -3.45
C ARG A 17 -2.17 5.19 -2.99
N LYS A 18 -1.09 4.42 -2.95
CA LYS A 18 0.23 4.92 -2.61
C LYS A 18 0.68 5.98 -3.61
N GLU A 19 0.45 5.75 -4.90
CA GLU A 19 0.82 6.73 -5.93
C GLU A 19 0.02 8.01 -5.79
N GLU A 20 -1.28 7.93 -5.50
CA GLU A 20 -2.10 9.11 -5.24
C GLU A 20 -1.56 9.91 -4.07
N LEU A 21 -1.21 9.23 -2.99
CA LEU A 21 -0.67 9.88 -1.80
C LEU A 21 0.69 10.53 -2.07
N LYS A 22 1.54 9.89 -2.85
CA LYS A 22 2.81 10.47 -3.27
C LYS A 22 2.60 11.77 -4.06
N GLU A 23 1.63 11.78 -4.96
CA GLU A 23 1.32 12.97 -5.75
C GLU A 23 0.80 14.10 -4.87
N ILE A 24 -0.03 13.77 -3.89
CA ILE A 24 -0.54 14.76 -2.94
C ILE A 24 0.61 15.38 -2.14
N ILE A 25 1.52 14.54 -1.66
CA ILE A 25 2.69 15.01 -0.90
C ILE A 25 3.58 15.88 -1.77
N ALA A 26 3.84 15.45 -3.01
CA ALA A 26 4.70 16.17 -3.95
C ALA A 26 4.10 17.52 -4.34
N ALA A 27 2.78 17.60 -4.44
CA ALA A 27 2.11 18.85 -4.78
C ALA A 27 2.15 19.88 -3.65
N GLY A 28 2.43 19.43 -2.43
CA GLY A 28 2.46 20.28 -1.26
C GLY A 28 1.14 20.23 -0.50
N LEU A 29 1.24 20.26 0.80
CA LEU A 29 0.08 20.21 1.68
C LEU A 29 0.01 21.50 2.49
N PRO A 30 -1.22 21.95 2.83
CA PRO A 30 -1.40 23.28 3.44
C PRO A 30 -0.87 23.38 4.87
N SER A 31 -0.70 22.26 5.57
CA SER A 31 -0.24 22.29 6.94
C SER A 31 0.64 21.11 7.26
N TRP A 32 1.40 21.25 8.35
CA TRP A 32 2.26 20.18 8.85
C TRP A 32 1.42 18.98 9.33
N ASP A 33 0.27 19.25 9.92
CA ASP A 33 -0.62 18.18 10.38
C ASP A 33 -1.14 17.35 9.20
N ASP A 34 -1.54 18.01 8.13
CA ASP A 34 -2.00 17.32 6.91
C ASP A 34 -0.86 16.50 6.30
N TYR A 35 0.33 17.04 6.29
CA TYR A 35 1.51 16.33 5.79
C TYR A 35 1.75 15.06 6.60
N ASN A 36 1.77 15.17 7.92
CA ASN A 36 2.01 14.02 8.80
C ASN A 36 0.94 12.96 8.65
N LYS A 37 -0.32 13.37 8.52
CA LYS A 37 -1.43 12.46 8.33
C LYS A 37 -1.31 11.69 7.00
N THR A 38 -0.99 12.40 5.94
CA THR A 38 -0.85 11.81 4.61
C THR A 38 0.34 10.85 4.56
N VAL A 39 1.46 11.23 5.15
CA VAL A 39 2.63 10.35 5.25
C VAL A 39 2.30 9.10 6.06
N GLY A 40 1.53 9.27 7.16
CA GLY A 40 1.07 8.13 7.97
C GLY A 40 0.22 7.16 7.17
N GLU A 41 -0.70 7.68 6.35
CA GLU A 41 -1.52 6.85 5.48
C GLU A 41 -0.65 6.10 4.48
N PHE A 42 0.31 6.79 3.85
CA PHE A 42 1.23 6.16 2.91
C PHE A 42 1.98 5.01 3.56
N LYS A 43 2.51 5.24 4.75
CA LYS A 43 3.25 4.20 5.49
C LYS A 43 2.35 3.02 5.83
N ALA A 44 1.10 3.26 6.20
CA ALA A 44 0.16 2.18 6.50
C ALA A 44 -0.07 1.31 5.26
N TYR A 45 -0.26 1.91 4.10
CA TYR A 45 -0.42 1.14 2.87
C TYR A 45 0.86 0.38 2.50
N ALA A 46 2.02 0.97 2.72
CA ALA A 46 3.30 0.29 2.46
C ALA A 46 3.46 -0.94 3.35
N ILE A 47 3.06 -0.83 4.61
CA ILE A 47 3.11 -1.95 5.55
C ILE A 47 2.13 -3.04 5.12
N MET A 48 0.91 -2.66 4.74
CA MET A 48 -0.09 -3.62 4.26
C MET A 48 0.41 -4.38 3.03
N GLU A 49 0.99 -3.66 2.10
CA GLU A 49 1.55 -4.27 0.90
C GLU A 49 2.62 -5.30 1.26
N GLN A 50 3.52 -4.93 2.15
CA GLN A 50 4.60 -5.81 2.58
C GLN A 50 4.06 -7.06 3.29
N GLU A 51 3.08 -6.89 4.17
CA GLU A 51 2.48 -8.01 4.88
C GLU A 51 1.80 -8.99 3.93
N ILE A 52 1.09 -8.47 2.93
CA ILE A 52 0.44 -9.32 1.93
C ILE A 52 1.48 -10.10 1.13
N GLN A 53 2.55 -9.43 0.71
CA GLN A 53 3.64 -10.07 -0.02
C GLN A 53 4.32 -11.15 0.82
N ASP A 54 4.53 -10.87 2.10
CA ASP A 54 5.14 -11.83 3.02
C ASP A 54 4.26 -13.07 3.19
N LEU A 55 2.95 -12.89 3.30
CA LEU A 55 2.01 -14.01 3.39
C LEU A 55 2.04 -14.87 2.13
N GLN A 56 2.09 -14.25 0.96
CA GLN A 56 2.20 -14.98 -0.29
C GLN A 56 3.50 -15.77 -0.38
N LYS A 57 4.58 -15.15 0.07
CA LYS A 57 5.90 -15.77 0.07
C LYS A 57 5.94 -16.98 0.99
N ASP A 58 5.30 -16.88 2.15
CA ASP A 58 5.22 -17.99 3.10
C ASP A 58 4.45 -19.17 2.51
N GLU A 59 3.34 -18.89 1.84
CA GLU A 59 2.57 -19.93 1.17
C GLU A 59 3.39 -20.63 0.10
N ASP A 60 4.09 -19.85 -0.71
CA ASP A 60 4.93 -20.40 -1.80
C ASP A 60 6.14 -21.11 -1.23
N GLY A 61 6.66 -20.65 -0.12
CA GLY A 61 7.86 -21.18 0.50
C GLY A 61 7.65 -22.51 1.19
N ASP A 62 6.42 -22.84 1.52
CA ASP A 62 6.08 -24.07 2.23
C ASP A 62 6.00 -25.31 1.33
N THR A 63 6.15 -25.12 0.06
CA THR A 63 6.10 -26.24 -0.89
C THR A 63 7.43 -26.94 -1.09
#